data_83f898e1a148776557d057f86a89da47
#
_entry.id   83f898e1a148776557d057f86a89da47
#
_cell.length_a   1.000
_cell.length_b   1.000
_cell.length_c   1.000
_cell.angle_alpha   90.00
_cell.angle_beta   90.00
_cell.angle_gamma   90.00
#
_symmetry.space_group_name_H-M   'P 1'
#
loop_
_entity.id
_entity.type
_entity.pdbx_description
1 polymer ?
#
loop_
_entity_poly.entity_id
_entity_poly.type
_entity_poly.pdbx_seq_one_letter_code
_entity_poly.pdbx_strand_id
1 'polypeptide(L)'
;MSIDIRWLTYDDRNFALSLLNSTFSAANERFEDFQNTFPRIFSANAEKNISQHVGAFENGKLIGISAAYILNYHIGNDTLRICANGNIAVSRSARGKGVMSAMFEKIANDTSDKCDISYLHGKKARYRLFGYEECGAQYNISFTRHMLKDTAFVQYTFSDMRSNSYEQYTDELMAIYESKFDYIERAKDELVPALTSCGRIPICIFDEQRKICGYISYDSQNESIEEFGFKNYLDADKILKSFMNLIQTDISVRVCEYDKALLDYLIDISESYTVSAPALFKINNFENVIRICLKNKTEQIKNLPCGSLCIKSDMLKSPFKIEKNKDTVSVEFKPDTEKCDIELNGYELHRFLFGIHRQKYIGDERDLWFPLPLYIPY
;
A
#
# COMPACT_ATOMS: atom_id res chain seq x y z
N MET A 1 -29.69 -17.39 16.93
CA MET A 1 -28.87 -18.14 15.94
C MET A 1 -27.43 -17.71 16.15
N SER A 2 -26.49 -18.64 16.31
CA SER A 2 -25.08 -18.32 16.46
C SER A 2 -24.44 -18.15 15.07
N ILE A 3 -23.67 -17.08 14.90
CA ILE A 3 -22.83 -16.89 13.72
C ILE A 3 -21.47 -17.53 14.05
N ASP A 4 -21.03 -18.46 13.20
CA ASP A 4 -19.71 -19.08 13.30
C ASP A 4 -18.69 -18.24 12.52
N ILE A 5 -17.58 -17.85 13.17
CA ILE A 5 -16.51 -17.02 12.59
C ILE A 5 -15.23 -17.85 12.57
N ARG A 6 -14.76 -18.18 11.37
CA ARG A 6 -13.55 -18.99 11.20
C ARG A 6 -12.73 -18.57 9.98
N TRP A 7 -11.45 -18.96 9.97
CA TRP A 7 -10.64 -18.89 8.75
C TRP A 7 -11.19 -19.87 7.71
N LEU A 8 -11.16 -19.45 6.44
CA LEU A 8 -11.60 -20.27 5.33
C LEU A 8 -10.60 -21.38 5.01
N THR A 9 -11.07 -22.43 4.39
CA THR A 9 -10.29 -23.48 3.75
C THR A 9 -10.44 -23.40 2.24
N TYR A 10 -9.65 -24.15 1.48
CA TYR A 10 -9.77 -24.17 0.03
C TYR A 10 -11.17 -24.61 -0.46
N ASP A 11 -11.83 -25.49 0.28
CA ASP A 11 -13.19 -25.96 -0.02
C ASP A 11 -14.23 -24.82 0.00
N ASP A 12 -13.97 -23.75 0.75
CA ASP A 12 -14.84 -22.58 0.83
C ASP A 12 -14.69 -21.62 -0.36
N ARG A 13 -13.72 -21.84 -1.28
CA ARG A 13 -13.36 -20.94 -2.38
C ARG A 13 -14.56 -20.53 -3.24
N ASN A 14 -15.40 -21.48 -3.62
CA ASN A 14 -16.54 -21.22 -4.48
C ASN A 14 -17.62 -20.39 -3.76
N PHE A 15 -17.82 -20.61 -2.45
CA PHE A 15 -18.71 -19.78 -1.64
C PHE A 15 -18.15 -18.36 -1.47
N ALA A 16 -16.83 -18.21 -1.28
CA ALA A 16 -16.16 -16.93 -1.21
C ALA A 16 -16.33 -16.13 -2.50
N LEU A 17 -16.02 -16.70 -3.67
CA LEU A 17 -16.20 -16.07 -4.97
C LEU A 17 -17.66 -15.70 -5.23
N SER A 18 -18.61 -16.58 -4.93
CA SER A 18 -20.05 -16.30 -5.10
C SER A 18 -20.49 -15.11 -4.25
N LEU A 19 -20.07 -15.04 -2.98
CA LEU A 19 -20.42 -13.92 -2.09
C LEU A 19 -19.78 -12.62 -2.55
N LEU A 20 -18.50 -12.62 -2.92
CA LEU A 20 -17.78 -11.45 -3.40
C LEU A 20 -18.39 -10.93 -4.70
N ASN A 21 -18.52 -11.79 -5.71
CA ASN A 21 -19.07 -11.41 -7.00
C ASN A 21 -20.49 -10.81 -6.85
N SER A 22 -21.37 -11.49 -6.11
CA SER A 22 -22.74 -10.99 -5.92
C SER A 22 -22.81 -9.67 -5.13
N THR A 23 -21.97 -9.53 -4.10
CA THR A 23 -22.00 -8.34 -3.24
C THR A 23 -21.44 -7.12 -3.95
N PHE A 24 -20.32 -7.27 -4.67
CA PHE A 24 -19.67 -6.17 -5.38
C PHE A 24 -20.40 -5.84 -6.69
N SER A 25 -20.93 -6.81 -7.42
CA SER A 25 -21.79 -6.53 -8.58
C SER A 25 -23.01 -5.69 -8.21
N ALA A 26 -23.65 -6.02 -7.09
CA ALA A 26 -24.78 -5.22 -6.60
C ALA A 26 -24.40 -3.83 -6.08
N ALA A 27 -23.17 -3.66 -5.58
CA ALA A 27 -22.69 -2.39 -5.07
C ALA A 27 -22.22 -1.44 -6.18
N ASN A 28 -21.64 -1.99 -7.26
CA ASN A 28 -21.05 -1.25 -8.36
C ASN A 28 -21.97 -1.15 -9.58
N GLU A 29 -23.18 -1.75 -9.50
CA GLU A 29 -24.18 -1.80 -10.58
C GLU A 29 -23.60 -2.33 -11.91
N ARG A 30 -22.62 -3.25 -11.82
CA ARG A 30 -22.00 -3.94 -12.95
C ARG A 30 -21.56 -5.33 -12.55
N PHE A 31 -21.38 -6.21 -13.53
CA PHE A 31 -20.85 -7.54 -13.27
C PHE A 31 -19.41 -7.47 -12.76
N GLU A 32 -19.13 -8.10 -11.64
CA GLU A 32 -17.80 -8.23 -11.05
C GLU A 32 -17.37 -9.71 -11.04
N ASP A 33 -16.16 -9.97 -11.50
CA ASP A 33 -15.53 -11.29 -11.49
C ASP A 33 -14.21 -11.22 -10.72
N PHE A 34 -14.26 -11.58 -9.45
CA PHE A 34 -13.11 -11.51 -8.54
C PHE A 34 -11.96 -12.43 -8.96
N GLN A 35 -12.24 -13.54 -9.62
CA GLN A 35 -11.19 -14.42 -10.11
C GLN A 35 -10.35 -13.75 -11.20
N ASN A 36 -10.99 -13.05 -12.12
CA ASN A 36 -10.31 -12.34 -13.20
C ASN A 36 -9.79 -10.96 -12.74
N THR A 37 -10.49 -10.30 -11.81
CA THR A 37 -10.07 -9.01 -11.26
C THR A 37 -8.84 -9.13 -10.36
N PHE A 38 -8.72 -10.23 -9.61
CA PHE A 38 -7.62 -10.49 -8.68
C PHE A 38 -6.99 -11.87 -8.92
N PRO A 39 -6.33 -12.07 -10.07
CA PRO A 39 -5.80 -13.38 -10.45
C PRO A 39 -4.73 -13.89 -9.49
N ARG A 40 -3.93 -13.02 -8.89
CA ARG A 40 -2.97 -13.36 -7.84
C ARG A 40 -3.64 -14.08 -6.66
N ILE A 41 -4.85 -13.67 -6.28
CA ILE A 41 -5.55 -14.19 -5.08
C ILE A 41 -6.37 -15.43 -5.41
N PHE A 42 -7.10 -15.41 -6.51
CA PHE A 42 -8.13 -16.42 -6.78
C PHE A 42 -7.78 -17.43 -7.89
N SER A 43 -6.67 -17.22 -8.62
CA SER A 43 -6.21 -18.14 -9.67
C SER A 43 -4.86 -18.76 -9.32
N ALA A 44 -3.78 -17.98 -9.30
CA ALA A 44 -2.48 -18.45 -8.84
C ALA A 44 -2.46 -18.55 -7.30
N ASN A 45 -1.87 -19.59 -6.74
CA ASN A 45 -1.76 -19.79 -5.28
C ASN A 45 -3.10 -19.68 -4.50
N ALA A 46 -4.23 -20.01 -5.16
CA ALA A 46 -5.56 -19.84 -4.57
C ALA A 46 -5.75 -20.56 -3.23
N GLU A 47 -5.13 -21.72 -3.03
CA GLU A 47 -5.20 -22.48 -1.77
C GLU A 47 -4.63 -21.68 -0.60
N LYS A 48 -3.39 -21.18 -0.76
CA LYS A 48 -2.72 -20.34 0.23
C LYS A 48 -3.52 -19.06 0.51
N ASN A 49 -4.03 -18.43 -0.53
CA ASN A 49 -4.68 -17.12 -0.40
C ASN A 49 -6.09 -17.22 0.19
N ILE A 50 -6.87 -18.26 -0.11
CA ILE A 50 -8.19 -18.46 0.50
C ILE A 50 -8.08 -18.68 2.02
N SER A 51 -7.07 -19.41 2.48
CA SER A 51 -6.85 -19.63 3.92
C SER A 51 -6.52 -18.33 4.71
N GLN A 52 -6.23 -17.24 4.02
CA GLN A 52 -6.03 -15.90 4.61
C GLN A 52 -7.33 -15.07 4.64
N HIS A 53 -8.49 -15.68 4.46
CA HIS A 53 -9.79 -15.03 4.63
C HIS A 53 -10.51 -15.56 5.86
N VAL A 54 -11.13 -14.66 6.60
CA VAL A 54 -12.10 -14.99 7.65
C VAL A 54 -13.49 -15.00 7.05
N GLY A 55 -14.24 -16.04 7.29
CA GLY A 55 -15.65 -16.19 6.91
C GLY A 55 -16.58 -16.16 8.10
N ALA A 56 -17.75 -15.59 7.90
CA ALA A 56 -18.88 -15.65 8.83
C ALA A 56 -19.97 -16.56 8.26
N PHE A 57 -20.37 -17.56 9.02
CA PHE A 57 -21.36 -18.57 8.59
C PHE A 57 -22.61 -18.51 9.47
N GLU A 58 -23.78 -18.55 8.83
CA GLU A 58 -25.08 -18.69 9.48
C GLU A 58 -25.79 -19.92 8.87
N ASN A 59 -26.06 -20.94 9.67
CA ASN A 59 -26.65 -22.22 9.22
C ASN A 59 -25.86 -22.87 8.05
N GLY A 60 -24.54 -22.87 8.12
CA GLY A 60 -23.64 -23.43 7.10
C GLY A 60 -23.49 -22.58 5.83
N LYS A 61 -24.19 -21.46 5.71
CA LYS A 61 -24.07 -20.53 4.59
C LYS A 61 -23.08 -19.41 4.89
N LEU A 62 -22.13 -19.14 3.99
CA LEU A 62 -21.22 -18.01 4.09
C LEU A 62 -22.01 -16.70 3.89
N ILE A 63 -22.05 -15.83 4.92
CA ILE A 63 -22.77 -14.55 4.92
C ILE A 63 -21.86 -13.33 5.02
N GLY A 64 -20.60 -13.54 5.33
CA GLY A 64 -19.59 -12.49 5.39
C GLY A 64 -18.20 -13.05 5.11
N ILE A 65 -17.32 -12.21 4.55
CA ILE A 65 -15.91 -12.52 4.25
C ILE A 65 -15.05 -11.29 4.44
N SER A 66 -13.82 -11.47 4.90
CA SER A 66 -12.78 -10.45 4.97
C SER A 66 -11.41 -11.10 4.86
N ALA A 67 -10.55 -10.60 3.98
CA ALA A 67 -9.16 -11.03 3.89
C ALA A 67 -8.26 -10.35 4.94
N ALA A 68 -7.18 -11.04 5.33
CA ALA A 68 -6.09 -10.54 6.16
C ALA A 68 -4.77 -11.16 5.67
N TYR A 69 -4.20 -10.57 4.62
CA TYR A 69 -2.94 -11.04 4.03
C TYR A 69 -1.75 -10.52 4.84
N ILE A 70 -0.99 -11.43 5.44
CA ILE A 70 0.23 -11.09 6.17
C ILE A 70 1.40 -11.12 5.18
N LEU A 71 2.04 -9.98 4.99
CA LEU A 71 3.06 -9.75 3.98
C LEU A 71 4.29 -9.09 4.61
N ASN A 72 5.46 -9.30 4.03
CA ASN A 72 6.67 -8.55 4.34
C ASN A 72 6.74 -7.32 3.41
N TYR A 73 6.91 -6.17 4.00
CA TYR A 73 7.08 -4.90 3.32
C TYR A 73 8.49 -4.37 3.59
N HIS A 74 9.29 -4.30 2.54
CA HIS A 74 10.66 -3.81 2.59
C HIS A 74 10.70 -2.31 2.39
N ILE A 75 11.50 -1.60 3.20
CA ILE A 75 11.73 -0.16 3.12
C ILE A 75 13.22 0.07 3.34
N GLY A 76 13.96 0.39 2.28
CA GLY A 76 15.43 0.43 2.34
C GLY A 76 15.99 -0.91 2.83
N ASN A 77 16.72 -0.89 3.93
CA ASN A 77 17.29 -2.09 4.55
C ASN A 77 16.44 -2.70 5.69
N ASP A 78 15.24 -2.16 5.92
CA ASP A 78 14.35 -2.60 6.99
C ASP A 78 13.14 -3.33 6.43
N THR A 79 12.46 -4.11 7.29
CA THR A 79 11.24 -4.83 6.93
C THR A 79 10.17 -4.62 7.98
N LEU A 80 8.97 -4.25 7.54
CA LEU A 80 7.75 -4.24 8.35
C LEU A 80 6.88 -5.44 7.97
N ARG A 81 6.25 -6.04 8.97
CA ARG A 81 5.18 -7.02 8.72
C ARG A 81 3.85 -6.28 8.64
N ILE A 82 3.15 -6.45 7.53
CA ILE A 82 1.89 -5.77 7.29
C ILE A 82 0.74 -6.76 7.16
N CYS A 83 -0.46 -6.36 7.58
CA CYS A 83 -1.71 -7.08 7.37
C CYS A 83 -2.57 -6.29 6.38
N ALA A 84 -2.66 -6.74 5.14
CA ALA A 84 -3.53 -6.16 4.13
C ALA A 84 -4.95 -6.70 4.29
N ASN A 85 -5.89 -5.86 4.73
CA ASN A 85 -7.29 -6.24 4.84
C ASN A 85 -8.04 -5.86 3.56
N GLY A 86 -8.66 -6.86 2.94
CA GLY A 86 -9.36 -6.68 1.67
C GLY A 86 -10.55 -7.62 1.52
N ASN A 87 -11.17 -7.61 0.34
CA ASN A 87 -12.26 -8.51 -0.01
C ASN A 87 -13.40 -8.53 1.03
N ILE A 88 -13.72 -7.35 1.59
CA ILE A 88 -14.66 -7.23 2.71
C ILE A 88 -16.08 -7.18 2.17
N ALA A 89 -16.83 -8.23 2.37
CA ALA A 89 -18.21 -8.33 1.94
C ALA A 89 -19.11 -8.93 3.04
N VAL A 90 -20.32 -8.37 3.18
CA VAL A 90 -21.39 -8.93 4.02
C VAL A 90 -22.66 -8.97 3.17
N SER A 91 -23.28 -10.15 3.09
CA SER A 91 -24.52 -10.35 2.36
C SER A 91 -25.60 -9.37 2.83
N ARG A 92 -26.45 -8.92 1.92
CA ARG A 92 -27.46 -7.89 2.22
C ARG A 92 -28.37 -8.29 3.39
N SER A 93 -28.73 -9.55 3.49
CA SER A 93 -29.61 -10.10 4.56
C SER A 93 -28.93 -10.19 5.94
N ALA A 94 -27.59 -10.12 5.98
CA ALA A 94 -26.81 -10.20 7.21
C ALA A 94 -26.27 -8.83 7.69
N ARG A 95 -26.54 -7.75 6.94
CA ARG A 95 -26.14 -6.39 7.35
C ARG A 95 -26.90 -5.96 8.62
N GLY A 96 -26.22 -5.17 9.46
CA GLY A 96 -26.78 -4.71 10.74
C GLY A 96 -26.73 -5.76 11.88
N LYS A 97 -26.28 -7.00 11.61
CA LYS A 97 -26.18 -8.06 12.62
C LYS A 97 -24.79 -8.15 13.31
N GLY A 98 -23.90 -7.19 13.13
CA GLY A 98 -22.55 -7.21 13.73
C GLY A 98 -21.54 -8.13 13.03
N VAL A 99 -21.87 -8.73 11.87
CA VAL A 99 -21.03 -9.70 11.14
C VAL A 99 -19.64 -9.14 10.84
N MET A 100 -19.58 -7.90 10.33
CA MET A 100 -18.31 -7.25 10.01
C MET A 100 -17.45 -7.06 11.27
N SER A 101 -18.05 -6.62 12.37
CA SER A 101 -17.34 -6.42 13.64
C SER A 101 -16.75 -7.72 14.16
N ALA A 102 -17.52 -8.81 14.13
CA ALA A 102 -17.05 -10.12 14.56
C ALA A 102 -15.89 -10.66 13.70
N MET A 103 -15.92 -10.44 12.38
CA MET A 103 -14.80 -10.80 11.50
C MET A 103 -13.55 -9.96 11.81
N PHE A 104 -13.69 -8.63 11.99
CA PHE A 104 -12.57 -7.76 12.33
C PHE A 104 -11.97 -8.03 13.70
N GLU A 105 -12.80 -8.38 14.69
CA GLU A 105 -12.35 -8.83 16.01
C GLU A 105 -11.53 -10.13 15.90
N LYS A 106 -12.01 -11.12 15.14
CA LYS A 106 -11.28 -12.37 14.86
C LYS A 106 -9.92 -12.08 14.22
N ILE A 107 -9.90 -11.25 13.18
CA ILE A 107 -8.66 -10.84 12.51
C ILE A 107 -7.71 -10.15 13.49
N ALA A 108 -8.20 -9.18 14.26
CA ALA A 108 -7.37 -8.45 15.22
C ALA A 108 -6.77 -9.37 16.29
N ASN A 109 -7.57 -10.29 16.84
CA ASN A 109 -7.11 -11.24 17.85
C ASN A 109 -6.05 -12.20 17.32
N ASP A 110 -6.12 -12.58 16.05
CA ASP A 110 -5.22 -13.57 15.46
C ASP A 110 -3.99 -12.95 14.80
N THR A 111 -3.97 -11.63 14.52
CA THR A 111 -2.92 -11.01 13.68
C THR A 111 -2.24 -9.80 14.28
N SER A 112 -2.82 -9.13 15.29
CA SER A 112 -2.28 -7.85 15.79
C SER A 112 -0.88 -7.94 16.41
N ASP A 113 -0.52 -9.10 16.95
CA ASP A 113 0.81 -9.41 17.49
C ASP A 113 1.81 -9.89 16.41
N LYS A 114 1.32 -10.17 15.20
CA LYS A 114 2.10 -10.69 14.08
C LYS A 114 2.44 -9.63 13.03
N CYS A 115 1.83 -8.45 13.13
CA CYS A 115 1.96 -7.39 12.13
C CYS A 115 2.21 -6.04 12.79
N ASP A 116 3.12 -5.27 12.23
CA ASP A 116 3.42 -3.91 12.67
C ASP A 116 2.29 -2.94 12.27
N ILE A 117 1.70 -3.16 11.08
CA ILE A 117 0.66 -2.30 10.49
C ILE A 117 -0.43 -3.16 9.89
N SER A 118 -1.69 -2.78 10.12
CA SER A 118 -2.82 -3.24 9.31
C SER A 118 -3.29 -2.11 8.40
N TYR A 119 -3.63 -2.41 7.14
CA TYR A 119 -4.13 -1.39 6.22
C TYR A 119 -5.26 -1.91 5.34
N LEU A 120 -6.07 -1.00 4.85
CA LEU A 120 -7.16 -1.28 3.93
C LEU A 120 -7.58 -0.05 3.11
N HIS A 121 -8.30 -0.30 2.03
CA HIS A 121 -8.96 0.75 1.26
C HIS A 121 -10.46 0.74 1.55
N GLY A 122 -11.04 1.93 1.76
CA GLY A 122 -12.48 2.05 1.98
C GLY A 122 -12.91 3.34 2.66
N LYS A 123 -14.18 3.37 3.06
CA LYS A 123 -14.78 4.58 3.67
C LYS A 123 -14.31 4.76 5.11
N LYS A 124 -13.58 5.83 5.39
CA LYS A 124 -13.04 6.21 6.71
C LYS A 124 -14.07 6.07 7.84
N ALA A 125 -15.28 6.61 7.66
CA ALA A 125 -16.33 6.57 8.68
C ALA A 125 -16.69 5.14 9.13
N ARG A 126 -16.51 4.14 8.27
CA ARG A 126 -16.76 2.73 8.58
C ARG A 126 -15.62 2.09 9.37
N TYR A 127 -14.39 2.35 8.98
CA TYR A 127 -13.23 1.62 9.48
C TYR A 127 -12.55 2.29 10.68
N ARG A 128 -12.85 3.57 10.91
CA ARG A 128 -12.41 4.30 12.12
C ARG A 128 -12.85 3.59 13.41
N LEU A 129 -14.01 2.95 13.42
CA LEU A 129 -14.51 2.16 14.55
C LEU A 129 -13.61 0.98 14.94
N PHE A 130 -12.74 0.53 14.01
CA PHE A 130 -11.76 -0.54 14.21
C PHE A 130 -10.33 -0.03 14.41
N GLY A 131 -10.16 1.28 14.58
CA GLY A 131 -8.87 1.93 14.83
C GLY A 131 -8.08 2.29 13.57
N TYR A 132 -8.70 2.27 12.38
CA TYR A 132 -8.07 2.71 11.14
C TYR A 132 -8.25 4.22 10.95
N GLU A 133 -7.19 4.91 10.51
CA GLU A 133 -7.20 6.34 10.18
C GLU A 133 -6.47 6.59 8.85
N GLU A 134 -6.84 7.65 8.16
CA GLU A 134 -6.13 8.11 6.97
C GLU A 134 -4.74 8.60 7.35
N CYS A 135 -3.73 7.99 6.78
CA CYS A 135 -2.33 8.29 7.02
C CYS A 135 -1.52 8.10 5.74
N GLY A 136 -0.27 8.61 5.78
CA GLY A 136 0.67 8.48 4.69
C GLY A 136 0.40 9.45 3.54
N ALA A 137 1.32 9.51 2.59
CA ALA A 137 1.24 10.36 1.43
C ALA A 137 1.49 9.57 0.14
N GLN A 138 0.58 9.72 -0.81
CA GLN A 138 0.69 9.24 -2.17
C GLN A 138 0.63 10.43 -3.11
N TYR A 139 1.58 10.51 -4.02
CA TYR A 139 1.62 11.51 -5.07
C TYR A 139 1.01 10.94 -6.34
N ASN A 140 0.00 11.65 -6.88
CA ASN A 140 -0.51 11.42 -8.23
C ASN A 140 0.09 12.50 -9.11
N ILE A 141 1.03 12.15 -9.95
CA ILE A 141 1.81 13.05 -10.78
C ILE A 141 1.28 12.97 -12.20
N SER A 142 0.87 14.10 -12.75
CA SER A 142 0.28 14.20 -14.09
C SER A 142 1.32 14.63 -15.11
N PHE A 143 1.38 13.89 -16.23
CA PHE A 143 2.25 14.15 -17.36
C PHE A 143 1.42 14.43 -18.60
N THR A 144 1.75 15.54 -19.28
CA THR A 144 1.16 15.86 -20.58
C THR A 144 2.19 15.68 -21.68
N ARG A 145 1.74 15.31 -22.87
CA ARG A 145 2.62 15.24 -24.04
C ARG A 145 3.25 16.59 -24.37
N HIS A 146 2.59 17.68 -23.98
CA HIS A 146 3.13 19.03 -24.14
C HIS A 146 4.35 19.27 -23.23
N MET A 147 4.31 18.86 -21.97
CA MET A 147 5.44 19.04 -21.05
C MET A 147 6.68 18.26 -21.51
N LEU A 148 6.49 17.07 -22.03
CA LEU A 148 7.60 16.24 -22.51
C LEU A 148 7.99 16.51 -23.97
N LYS A 149 7.50 17.58 -24.61
CA LYS A 149 7.77 17.87 -26.03
C LYS A 149 9.26 17.99 -26.34
N ASP A 150 10.02 18.64 -25.45
CA ASP A 150 11.44 18.93 -25.61
C ASP A 150 12.35 17.78 -25.09
N THR A 151 11.79 16.76 -24.42
CA THR A 151 12.51 15.54 -24.04
C THR A 151 12.98 14.82 -25.30
N ALA A 152 14.20 14.31 -25.31
CA ALA A 152 14.71 13.51 -26.42
C ALA A 152 13.83 12.29 -26.67
N PHE A 153 13.44 12.07 -27.93
CA PHE A 153 12.70 10.86 -28.27
C PHE A 153 13.65 9.67 -28.34
N VAL A 154 13.34 8.63 -27.59
CA VAL A 154 14.03 7.33 -27.62
C VAL A 154 12.97 6.27 -27.93
N GLN A 155 13.31 5.38 -28.84
CA GLN A 155 12.40 4.30 -29.25
C GLN A 155 12.44 3.19 -28.21
N TYR A 156 11.35 3.04 -27.44
CA TYR A 156 11.13 1.89 -26.57
C TYR A 156 10.08 0.95 -27.19
N THR A 157 10.22 -0.34 -26.89
CA THR A 157 9.19 -1.34 -27.24
C THR A 157 8.41 -1.70 -25.97
N PHE A 158 7.09 -1.60 -26.05
CA PHE A 158 6.15 -1.92 -24.96
C PHE A 158 5.41 -3.22 -25.30
N SER A 159 5.47 -4.20 -24.43
CA SER A 159 4.91 -5.52 -24.68
C SER A 159 4.03 -6.00 -23.54
N ASP A 160 2.77 -6.31 -23.83
CA ASP A 160 1.80 -6.82 -22.88
C ASP A 160 2.21 -8.21 -22.38
N MET A 161 2.47 -8.33 -21.08
CA MET A 161 2.92 -9.58 -20.48
C MET A 161 1.85 -10.67 -20.43
N ARG A 162 0.57 -10.35 -20.66
CA ARG A 162 -0.52 -11.34 -20.68
C ARG A 162 -0.53 -12.16 -21.96
N SER A 163 -0.04 -11.60 -23.06
CA SER A 163 -0.07 -12.19 -24.39
C SER A 163 1.20 -12.92 -24.80
N ASN A 164 2.28 -12.82 -24.01
CA ASN A 164 3.58 -13.40 -24.32
C ASN A 164 4.11 -14.25 -23.16
N SER A 165 5.01 -15.18 -23.43
CA SER A 165 5.72 -15.89 -22.36
C SER A 165 6.83 -15.00 -21.78
N TYR A 166 6.66 -14.54 -20.55
CA TYR A 166 7.64 -13.72 -19.82
C TYR A 166 8.48 -14.52 -18.84
N GLU A 167 8.31 -15.83 -18.79
CA GLU A 167 9.03 -16.70 -17.88
C GLU A 167 10.55 -16.51 -17.96
N GLN A 168 11.07 -16.37 -19.18
CA GLN A 168 12.50 -16.14 -19.44
C GLN A 168 13.02 -14.79 -18.89
N TYR A 169 12.14 -13.82 -18.62
CA TYR A 169 12.50 -12.48 -18.15
C TYR A 169 12.14 -12.26 -16.67
N THR A 170 11.56 -13.25 -16.01
CA THR A 170 11.04 -13.09 -14.64
C THR A 170 12.13 -12.68 -13.66
N ASP A 171 13.32 -13.26 -13.77
CA ASP A 171 14.43 -12.93 -12.87
C ASP A 171 14.88 -11.47 -13.02
N GLU A 172 14.94 -10.98 -14.25
CA GLU A 172 15.34 -9.60 -14.53
C GLU A 172 14.26 -8.59 -14.09
N LEU A 173 12.98 -8.91 -14.31
CA LEU A 173 11.84 -8.12 -13.85
C LEU A 173 11.76 -8.08 -12.32
N MET A 174 11.99 -9.22 -11.66
CA MET A 174 12.06 -9.29 -10.19
C MET A 174 13.23 -8.46 -9.66
N ALA A 175 14.40 -8.51 -10.29
CA ALA A 175 15.53 -7.69 -9.89
C ALA A 175 15.21 -6.18 -9.99
N ILE A 176 14.48 -5.75 -11.02
CA ILE A 176 14.00 -4.36 -11.14
C ILE A 176 12.97 -4.05 -10.04
N TYR A 177 12.05 -4.96 -9.77
CA TYR A 177 11.04 -4.79 -8.71
C TYR A 177 11.68 -4.65 -7.33
N GLU A 178 12.61 -5.52 -6.98
CA GLU A 178 13.29 -5.56 -5.69
C GLU A 178 14.37 -4.48 -5.53
N SER A 179 14.78 -3.82 -6.63
CA SER A 179 15.69 -2.67 -6.57
C SER A 179 15.01 -1.36 -6.14
N LYS A 180 13.68 -1.34 -6.05
CA LYS A 180 12.93 -0.19 -5.56
C LYS A 180 13.26 0.07 -4.09
N PHE A 181 13.15 1.32 -3.66
CA PHE A 181 13.37 1.69 -2.27
C PHE A 181 12.38 1.01 -1.32
N ASP A 182 11.15 0.82 -1.80
CA ASP A 182 10.11 0.11 -1.06
C ASP A 182 9.35 -0.88 -1.96
N TYR A 183 9.08 -2.05 -1.43
CA TYR A 183 8.30 -3.08 -2.13
C TYR A 183 7.70 -4.10 -1.16
N ILE A 184 6.58 -4.72 -1.57
CA ILE A 184 6.02 -5.90 -0.90
C ILE A 184 6.72 -7.13 -1.45
N GLU A 185 7.18 -8.03 -0.58
CA GLU A 185 7.75 -9.31 -1.00
C GLU A 185 6.75 -10.12 -1.85
N ARG A 186 7.20 -10.55 -3.02
CA ARG A 186 6.41 -11.34 -3.98
C ARG A 186 7.20 -12.55 -4.42
N ALA A 187 6.53 -13.69 -4.62
CA ALA A 187 7.11 -14.81 -5.35
C ALA A 187 7.18 -14.46 -6.85
N LYS A 188 8.11 -15.08 -7.57
CA LYS A 188 8.32 -14.82 -9.00
C LYS A 188 7.07 -15.04 -9.83
N ASP A 189 6.30 -16.08 -9.53
CA ASP A 189 5.05 -16.42 -10.17
C ASP A 189 3.87 -15.49 -9.80
N GLU A 190 4.03 -14.66 -8.78
CA GLU A 190 3.04 -13.65 -8.36
C GLU A 190 3.23 -12.30 -9.07
N LEU A 191 4.38 -12.02 -9.73
CA LEU A 191 4.68 -10.70 -10.27
C LEU A 191 3.63 -10.28 -11.33
N VAL A 192 3.50 -11.04 -12.41
CA VAL A 192 2.56 -10.71 -13.49
C VAL A 192 1.10 -10.74 -13.03
N PRO A 193 0.63 -11.75 -12.26
CA PRO A 193 -0.70 -11.71 -11.64
C PRO A 193 -0.97 -10.48 -10.76
N ALA A 194 0.03 -9.99 -10.02
CA ALA A 194 -0.11 -8.79 -9.21
C ALA A 194 -0.26 -7.53 -10.09
N LEU A 195 0.59 -7.39 -11.11
CA LEU A 195 0.55 -6.26 -12.06
C LEU A 195 -0.74 -6.24 -12.90
N THR A 196 -1.41 -7.39 -13.06
CA THR A 196 -2.68 -7.52 -13.79
C THR A 196 -3.90 -7.21 -12.93
N SER A 197 -3.77 -7.22 -11.60
CA SER A 197 -4.88 -7.01 -10.68
C SER A 197 -5.66 -5.73 -10.98
N CYS A 198 -6.97 -5.75 -10.74
CA CYS A 198 -7.91 -4.67 -11.07
C CYS A 198 -8.06 -4.38 -12.56
N GLY A 199 -7.77 -5.35 -13.45
CA GLY A 199 -7.92 -5.19 -14.89
C GLY A 199 -6.82 -4.39 -15.57
N ARG A 200 -5.70 -4.17 -14.88
CA ARG A 200 -4.53 -3.44 -15.40
C ARG A 200 -3.81 -4.24 -16.49
N ILE A 201 -3.05 -3.53 -17.28
CA ILE A 201 -2.21 -4.10 -18.34
C ILE A 201 -0.76 -4.12 -17.84
N PRO A 202 -0.18 -5.30 -17.55
CA PRO A 202 1.22 -5.43 -17.21
C PRO A 202 2.06 -5.31 -18.46
N ILE A 203 2.93 -4.32 -18.54
CA ILE A 203 3.74 -4.01 -19.73
C ILE A 203 5.22 -4.12 -19.39
N CYS A 204 5.95 -4.93 -20.15
CA CYS A 204 7.41 -4.97 -20.15
C CYS A 204 7.96 -3.94 -21.14
N ILE A 205 9.04 -3.26 -20.77
CA ILE A 205 9.66 -2.19 -21.55
C ILE A 205 11.05 -2.64 -21.97
N PHE A 206 11.31 -2.57 -23.29
CA PHE A 206 12.60 -2.90 -23.89
C PHE A 206 13.23 -1.68 -24.56
N ASP A 207 14.54 -1.56 -24.43
CA ASP A 207 15.34 -0.59 -25.18
C ASP A 207 15.52 -0.98 -26.67
N GLU A 208 16.23 -0.16 -27.43
CA GLU A 208 16.53 -0.39 -28.83
C GLU A 208 17.35 -1.68 -29.08
N GLN A 209 18.11 -2.14 -28.10
CA GLN A 209 18.86 -3.39 -28.15
C GLN A 209 18.06 -4.60 -27.67
N ARG A 210 16.74 -4.43 -27.44
CA ARG A 210 15.83 -5.44 -26.90
C ARG A 210 16.19 -5.95 -25.49
N LYS A 211 16.88 -5.13 -24.71
CA LYS A 211 17.10 -5.41 -23.28
C LYS A 211 15.98 -4.81 -22.46
N ILE A 212 15.58 -5.51 -21.42
CA ILE A 212 14.58 -4.98 -20.46
C ILE A 212 15.16 -3.75 -19.78
N CYS A 213 14.42 -2.66 -19.76
CA CYS A 213 14.76 -1.44 -19.05
C CYS A 213 13.73 -1.06 -17.99
N GLY A 214 12.58 -1.74 -17.97
CA GLY A 214 11.55 -1.50 -16.95
C GLY A 214 10.27 -2.27 -17.19
N TYR A 215 9.30 -1.98 -16.33
CA TYR A 215 7.92 -2.43 -16.45
C TYR A 215 6.96 -1.36 -15.94
N ILE A 216 5.71 -1.44 -16.40
CA ILE A 216 4.59 -0.64 -15.87
C ILE A 216 3.34 -1.50 -15.73
N SER A 217 2.50 -1.18 -14.74
CA SER A 217 1.13 -1.67 -14.60
C SER A 217 0.18 -0.53 -14.93
N TYR A 218 -0.45 -0.60 -16.09
CA TYR A 218 -1.22 0.48 -16.68
C TYR A 218 -2.72 0.25 -16.52
N ASP A 219 -3.42 1.21 -15.94
CA ASP A 219 -4.88 1.28 -15.91
C ASP A 219 -5.35 2.13 -17.11
N SER A 220 -5.86 1.47 -18.14
CA SER A 220 -6.34 2.14 -19.35
C SER A 220 -7.67 2.85 -19.20
N GLN A 221 -8.43 2.59 -18.11
CA GLN A 221 -9.69 3.27 -17.85
C GLN A 221 -9.46 4.63 -17.18
N ASN A 222 -8.45 4.71 -16.31
CA ASN A 222 -8.09 5.92 -15.58
C ASN A 222 -6.86 6.63 -16.16
N GLU A 223 -6.29 6.12 -17.25
CA GLU A 223 -5.08 6.64 -17.91
C GLU A 223 -3.93 6.83 -16.90
N SER A 224 -3.74 5.83 -16.03
CA SER A 224 -2.77 5.91 -14.93
C SER A 224 -1.82 4.73 -14.89
N ILE A 225 -0.57 5.00 -14.51
CA ILE A 225 0.42 3.99 -14.17
C ILE A 225 0.36 3.78 -12.65
N GLU A 226 -0.11 2.61 -12.25
CA GLU A 226 -0.38 2.27 -10.85
C GLU A 226 0.84 1.68 -10.13
N GLU A 227 1.69 0.99 -10.87
CA GLU A 227 2.98 0.47 -10.43
C GLU A 227 3.96 0.50 -11.58
N PHE A 228 5.22 0.77 -11.29
CA PHE A 228 6.32 0.74 -12.27
C PHE A 228 7.64 0.41 -11.60
N GLY A 229 8.60 -0.02 -12.41
CA GLY A 229 10.01 -0.12 -12.06
C GLY A 229 10.86 0.17 -13.28
N PHE A 230 11.86 1.03 -13.13
CA PHE A 230 12.82 1.36 -14.19
C PHE A 230 14.23 1.00 -13.71
N LYS A 231 15.06 0.41 -14.56
CA LYS A 231 16.48 0.16 -14.23
C LYS A 231 17.24 1.43 -13.91
N ASN A 232 16.88 2.53 -14.59
CA ASN A 232 17.41 3.85 -14.33
C ASN A 232 16.24 4.85 -14.34
N TYR A 233 15.94 5.43 -13.18
CA TYR A 233 14.85 6.40 -13.07
C TYR A 233 15.08 7.69 -13.87
N LEU A 234 16.34 8.03 -14.20
CA LEU A 234 16.69 9.17 -15.05
C LEU A 234 16.27 9.01 -16.52
N ASP A 235 15.78 7.84 -16.90
CA ASP A 235 15.18 7.62 -18.23
C ASP A 235 13.65 7.69 -18.21
N ALA A 236 13.04 8.00 -17.06
CA ALA A 236 11.59 8.02 -16.89
C ALA A 236 10.92 9.00 -17.87
N ASP A 237 11.47 10.19 -18.09
CA ASP A 237 10.95 11.18 -19.04
C ASP A 237 10.86 10.65 -20.48
N LYS A 238 11.89 9.95 -20.94
CA LYS A 238 11.97 9.35 -22.29
C LYS A 238 11.00 8.16 -22.40
N ILE A 239 10.94 7.31 -21.37
CA ILE A 239 10.03 6.16 -21.31
C ILE A 239 8.58 6.64 -21.33
N LEU A 240 8.22 7.59 -20.47
CA LEU A 240 6.88 8.16 -20.38
C LEU A 240 6.49 8.84 -21.68
N LYS A 241 7.38 9.64 -22.29
CA LYS A 241 7.15 10.25 -23.61
C LYS A 241 6.88 9.21 -24.69
N SER A 242 7.71 8.16 -24.74
CA SER A 242 7.54 7.09 -25.74
C SER A 242 6.22 6.34 -25.51
N PHE A 243 5.87 6.05 -24.26
CA PHE A 243 4.61 5.39 -23.91
C PHE A 243 3.38 6.25 -24.24
N MET A 244 3.37 7.53 -23.86
CA MET A 244 2.28 8.46 -24.18
C MET A 244 2.11 8.66 -25.69
N ASN A 245 3.20 8.63 -26.46
CA ASN A 245 3.13 8.64 -27.91
C ASN A 245 2.53 7.35 -28.49
N LEU A 246 2.75 6.20 -27.86
CA LEU A 246 2.13 4.93 -28.26
C LEU A 246 0.62 4.93 -28.02
N ILE A 247 0.19 5.34 -26.82
CA ILE A 247 -1.23 5.29 -26.43
C ILE A 247 -2.01 6.54 -26.83
N GLN A 248 -1.35 7.59 -27.29
CA GLN A 248 -1.92 8.87 -27.76
C GLN A 248 -2.73 9.63 -26.69
N THR A 249 -2.41 9.46 -25.40
CA THR A 249 -3.06 10.16 -24.28
C THR A 249 -2.06 10.66 -23.25
N ASP A 250 -2.47 11.64 -22.44
CA ASP A 250 -1.77 12.08 -21.24
C ASP A 250 -1.98 11.04 -20.15
N ILE A 251 -1.09 10.98 -19.16
CA ILE A 251 -1.15 9.96 -18.11
C ILE A 251 -0.89 10.55 -16.73
N SER A 252 -1.30 9.83 -15.71
CA SER A 252 -0.84 10.03 -14.35
C SER A 252 0.00 8.85 -13.85
N VAL A 253 0.87 9.12 -12.88
CA VAL A 253 1.74 8.11 -12.26
C VAL A 253 1.61 8.19 -10.75
N ARG A 254 1.43 7.06 -10.08
CA ARG A 254 1.40 6.99 -8.62
C ARG A 254 2.78 6.72 -8.06
N VAL A 255 3.19 7.56 -7.09
CA VAL A 255 4.51 7.49 -6.44
C VAL A 255 4.35 7.71 -4.95
N CYS A 256 5.18 7.06 -4.16
CA CYS A 256 5.31 7.31 -2.72
C CYS A 256 6.43 8.32 -2.43
N GLU A 257 6.48 8.81 -1.20
CA GLU A 257 7.52 9.75 -0.77
C GLU A 257 8.82 9.08 -0.28
N TYR A 258 8.87 7.75 -0.24
CA TYR A 258 10.05 7.02 0.26
C TYR A 258 11.28 7.18 -0.66
N ASP A 259 11.09 7.09 -1.98
CA ASP A 259 12.17 7.37 -2.93
C ASP A 259 12.15 8.85 -3.32
N LYS A 260 12.80 9.66 -2.48
CA LYS A 260 12.81 11.11 -2.67
C LYS A 260 13.48 11.52 -3.98
N ALA A 261 14.53 10.83 -4.42
CA ALA A 261 15.24 11.18 -5.65
C ALA A 261 14.36 10.96 -6.88
N LEU A 262 13.67 9.83 -6.93
CA LEU A 262 12.69 9.55 -7.98
C LEU A 262 11.51 10.53 -7.95
N LEU A 263 10.97 10.79 -6.76
CA LEU A 263 9.84 11.70 -6.59
C LEU A 263 10.18 13.12 -7.05
N ASP A 264 11.31 13.68 -6.59
CA ASP A 264 11.75 15.02 -6.98
C ASP A 264 11.96 15.09 -8.50
N TYR A 265 12.60 14.08 -9.10
CA TYR A 265 12.81 14.04 -10.55
C TYR A 265 11.48 14.02 -11.33
N LEU A 266 10.51 13.18 -10.89
CA LEU A 266 9.21 13.11 -11.56
C LEU A 266 8.39 14.40 -11.41
N ILE A 267 8.48 15.06 -10.25
CA ILE A 267 7.83 16.36 -10.03
C ILE A 267 8.42 17.41 -10.98
N ASP A 268 9.74 17.46 -11.13
CA ASP A 268 10.42 18.46 -11.97
C ASP A 268 10.04 18.37 -13.45
N ILE A 269 9.71 17.17 -13.94
CA ILE A 269 9.31 16.95 -15.33
C ILE A 269 7.78 16.85 -15.53
N SER A 270 6.98 17.07 -14.48
CA SER A 270 5.52 16.92 -14.51
C SER A 270 4.79 18.22 -14.87
N GLU A 271 3.53 18.08 -15.30
CA GLU A 271 2.59 19.21 -15.45
C GLU A 271 2.09 19.69 -14.08
N SER A 272 1.71 18.74 -13.23
CA SER A 272 1.15 18.99 -11.90
C SER A 272 1.15 17.73 -11.06
N TYR A 273 0.93 17.89 -9.76
CA TYR A 273 0.71 16.76 -8.89
C TYR A 273 -0.31 17.05 -7.79
N THR A 274 -0.93 16.00 -7.28
CA THR A 274 -1.78 16.04 -6.09
C THR A 274 -1.28 15.06 -5.04
N VAL A 275 -1.51 15.38 -3.77
CA VAL A 275 -1.14 14.51 -2.64
C VAL A 275 -2.40 14.07 -1.93
N SER A 276 -2.51 12.77 -1.67
CA SER A 276 -3.64 12.16 -0.97
C SER A 276 -3.17 11.05 -0.02
N ALA A 277 -4.01 10.70 0.96
CA ALA A 277 -3.74 9.49 1.75
C ALA A 277 -3.95 8.25 0.87
N PRO A 278 -2.97 7.32 0.81
CA PRO A 278 -3.06 6.13 -0.03
C PRO A 278 -4.11 5.15 0.48
N ALA A 279 -4.28 5.04 1.79
CA ALA A 279 -5.12 4.04 2.45
C ALA A 279 -5.55 4.47 3.85
N LEU A 280 -6.25 3.58 4.54
CA LEU A 280 -6.53 3.66 5.97
C LEU A 280 -5.58 2.70 6.69
N PHE A 281 -4.88 3.20 7.71
CA PHE A 281 -3.88 2.46 8.46
C PHE A 281 -4.26 2.33 9.94
N LYS A 282 -3.93 1.18 10.50
CA LYS A 282 -3.95 0.92 11.94
C LYS A 282 -2.56 0.46 12.34
N ILE A 283 -1.91 1.23 13.19
CA ILE A 283 -0.59 0.90 13.71
C ILE A 283 -0.75 -0.08 14.87
N ASN A 284 -0.20 -1.26 14.75
CA ASN A 284 -0.23 -2.29 15.79
C ASN A 284 1.04 -2.23 16.66
N ASN A 285 2.19 -1.89 16.06
CA ASN A 285 3.48 -1.76 16.73
C ASN A 285 4.09 -0.38 16.47
N PHE A 286 3.69 0.60 17.29
CA PHE A 286 4.17 1.99 17.15
C PHE A 286 5.69 2.11 17.28
N GLU A 287 6.31 1.35 18.19
CA GLU A 287 7.75 1.36 18.41
C GLU A 287 8.52 1.04 17.12
N ASN A 288 8.23 -0.12 16.53
CA ASN A 288 8.93 -0.57 15.33
C ASN A 288 8.64 0.32 14.10
N VAL A 289 7.38 0.72 13.92
CA VAL A 289 6.97 1.55 12.77
C VAL A 289 7.63 2.94 12.83
N ILE A 290 7.58 3.61 13.98
CA ILE A 290 8.22 4.93 14.14
C ILE A 290 9.73 4.82 13.94
N ARG A 291 10.35 3.82 14.57
CA ARG A 291 11.81 3.60 14.47
C ARG A 291 12.25 3.43 13.01
N ILE A 292 11.57 2.56 12.25
CA ILE A 292 11.90 2.29 10.84
C ILE A 292 11.63 3.53 9.98
N CYS A 293 10.46 4.14 10.08
CA CYS A 293 10.10 5.30 9.26
C CYS A 293 11.00 6.51 9.54
N LEU A 294 11.30 6.81 10.81
CA LEU A 294 12.17 7.94 11.16
C LEU A 294 13.64 7.68 10.79
N LYS A 295 14.13 6.44 10.96
CA LYS A 295 15.46 6.04 10.50
C LYS A 295 15.60 6.26 8.99
N ASN A 296 14.70 5.71 8.19
CA ASN A 296 14.72 5.86 6.73
C ASN A 296 14.59 7.34 6.30
N LYS A 297 13.76 8.13 6.98
CA LYS A 297 13.68 9.57 6.75
C LYS A 297 15.00 10.28 7.07
N THR A 298 15.70 9.86 8.13
CA THR A 298 17.00 10.40 8.53
C THR A 298 18.10 10.12 7.49
N GLU A 299 18.07 8.95 6.87
CA GLU A 299 19.00 8.56 5.82
C GLU A 299 18.84 9.39 4.54
N GLN A 300 17.61 9.79 4.22
CA GLN A 300 17.29 10.56 3.02
C GLN A 300 17.40 12.09 3.20
N ILE A 301 17.07 12.59 4.39
CA ILE A 301 17.09 14.03 4.69
C ILE A 301 18.28 14.34 5.59
N LYS A 302 19.30 14.95 5.00
CA LYS A 302 20.47 15.41 5.77
C LYS A 302 20.06 16.46 6.81
N ASN A 303 20.69 16.38 7.99
CA ASN A 303 20.55 17.37 9.07
C ASN A 303 19.18 17.43 9.75
N LEU A 304 18.43 16.32 9.79
CA LEU A 304 17.32 16.25 10.74
C LEU A 304 17.85 16.40 12.18
N PRO A 305 17.22 17.27 13.01
CA PRO A 305 17.72 17.58 14.35
C PRO A 305 17.79 16.34 15.24
N CYS A 306 18.79 16.31 16.13
CA CYS A 306 18.87 15.35 17.22
C CYS A 306 17.99 15.82 18.39
N GLY A 307 17.53 14.89 19.23
CA GLY A 307 16.74 15.24 20.41
C GLY A 307 15.93 14.06 20.95
N SER A 308 15.05 14.37 21.86
CA SER A 308 14.10 13.42 22.42
C SER A 308 12.70 14.02 22.44
N LEU A 309 11.68 13.17 22.32
CA LEU A 309 10.27 13.56 22.35
C LEU A 309 9.45 12.49 23.06
N CYS A 310 8.77 12.87 24.16
CA CYS A 310 7.83 12.01 24.86
C CYS A 310 6.41 12.32 24.41
N ILE A 311 5.68 11.29 24.00
CA ILE A 311 4.30 11.39 23.50
C ILE A 311 3.39 10.50 24.34
N LYS A 312 2.28 11.09 24.81
CA LYS A 312 1.17 10.39 25.47
C LYS A 312 -0.05 10.39 24.55
N SER A 313 -0.79 9.28 24.55
CA SER A 313 -2.07 9.19 23.85
C SER A 313 -3.01 8.23 24.54
N ASP A 314 -4.31 8.49 24.46
CA ASP A 314 -5.38 7.61 24.93
C ASP A 314 -5.49 6.29 24.17
N MET A 315 -4.90 6.19 22.98
CA MET A 315 -4.78 4.93 22.24
C MET A 315 -3.72 3.99 22.79
N LEU A 316 -2.80 4.47 23.59
CA LEU A 316 -1.63 3.74 24.05
C LEU A 316 -1.77 3.37 25.51
N LYS A 317 -1.27 2.20 25.90
CA LYS A 317 -1.27 1.74 27.30
C LYS A 317 -0.33 2.58 28.19
N SER A 318 0.70 3.17 27.59
CA SER A 318 1.69 4.02 28.24
C SER A 318 2.30 4.99 27.23
N PRO A 319 2.87 6.13 27.71
CA PRO A 319 3.61 7.04 26.85
C PRO A 319 4.80 6.35 26.20
N PHE A 320 5.25 6.88 25.08
CA PHE A 320 6.51 6.45 24.48
C PHE A 320 7.44 7.64 24.23
N LYS A 321 8.74 7.37 24.32
CA LYS A 321 9.81 8.33 24.08
C LYS A 321 10.55 7.94 22.81
N ILE A 322 10.67 8.90 21.88
CA ILE A 322 11.52 8.82 20.71
C ILE A 322 12.84 9.51 21.06
N GLU A 323 13.96 8.84 20.83
CA GLU A 323 15.28 9.45 20.89
C GLU A 323 15.94 9.34 19.52
N LYS A 324 16.29 10.47 18.93
CA LYS A 324 17.01 10.55 17.68
C LYS A 324 18.39 11.18 17.89
N ASN A 325 19.42 10.40 17.64
CA ASN A 325 20.79 10.85 17.54
C ASN A 325 21.19 10.98 16.06
N LYS A 326 22.45 11.31 15.79
CA LYS A 326 22.93 11.50 14.42
C LYS A 326 22.60 10.33 13.50
N ASP A 327 22.88 9.09 13.97
CA ASP A 327 22.82 7.88 13.16
C ASP A 327 21.85 6.82 13.74
N THR A 328 21.20 7.11 14.87
CA THR A 328 20.34 6.14 15.56
C THR A 328 18.99 6.74 15.93
N VAL A 329 17.98 5.89 15.86
CA VAL A 329 16.62 6.17 16.35
C VAL A 329 16.21 5.05 17.29
N SER A 330 15.81 5.40 18.51
CA SER A 330 15.18 4.48 19.45
C SER A 330 13.80 4.96 19.84
N VAL A 331 12.91 4.03 20.12
CA VAL A 331 11.56 4.29 20.63
C VAL A 331 11.32 3.35 21.79
N GLU A 332 10.92 3.88 22.92
CA GLU A 332 10.72 3.11 24.14
C GLU A 332 9.43 3.53 24.86
N PHE A 333 8.65 2.57 25.32
CA PHE A 333 7.54 2.84 26.22
C PHE A 333 8.02 3.23 27.61
N LYS A 334 7.37 4.22 28.21
CA LYS A 334 7.72 4.79 29.52
C LYS A 334 6.59 4.57 30.54
N PRO A 335 6.90 4.62 31.84
CA PRO A 335 5.84 4.64 32.87
C PRO A 335 4.87 5.81 32.67
N ASP A 336 3.60 5.62 32.97
CA ASP A 336 2.55 6.65 32.81
C ASP A 336 2.75 7.89 33.71
N THR A 337 3.65 7.83 34.68
CA THR A 337 4.05 8.92 35.54
C THR A 337 5.07 9.88 34.94
N GLU A 338 5.66 9.55 33.78
CA GLU A 338 6.63 10.42 33.10
C GLU A 338 5.93 11.63 32.47
N LYS A 339 6.50 12.82 32.69
CA LYS A 339 6.01 14.06 32.04
C LYS A 339 6.31 13.99 30.54
N CYS A 340 5.28 14.07 29.73
CA CYS A 340 5.42 14.08 28.28
C CYS A 340 5.48 15.49 27.70
N ASP A 341 6.13 15.62 26.54
CA ASP A 341 6.21 16.88 25.80
C ASP A 341 4.87 17.24 25.15
N ILE A 342 4.15 16.22 24.64
CA ILE A 342 2.84 16.38 24.01
C ILE A 342 1.87 15.26 24.44
N GLU A 343 0.59 15.62 24.49
CA GLU A 343 -0.51 14.68 24.70
C GLU A 343 -1.52 14.81 23.56
N LEU A 344 -1.86 13.69 22.92
CA LEU A 344 -2.68 13.62 21.72
C LEU A 344 -3.79 12.59 21.92
N ASN A 345 -5.00 12.88 21.44
CA ASN A 345 -6.01 11.83 21.31
C ASN A 345 -5.66 10.86 20.17
N GLY A 346 -6.33 9.70 20.12
CA GLY A 346 -5.93 8.62 19.24
C GLY A 346 -5.84 8.95 17.75
N TYR A 347 -6.76 9.75 17.26
CA TYR A 347 -6.75 10.15 15.84
C TYR A 347 -5.74 11.25 15.56
N GLU A 348 -5.50 12.12 16.54
CA GLU A 348 -4.45 13.15 16.43
C GLU A 348 -3.06 12.50 16.41
N LEU A 349 -2.84 11.43 17.18
CA LEU A 349 -1.58 10.68 17.14
C LEU A 349 -1.27 10.17 15.74
N HIS A 350 -2.21 9.53 15.06
CA HIS A 350 -1.99 9.06 13.69
C HIS A 350 -1.69 10.20 12.72
N ARG A 351 -2.43 11.32 12.81
CA ARG A 351 -2.21 12.49 11.95
C ARG A 351 -0.89 13.19 12.24
N PHE A 352 -0.51 13.26 13.50
CA PHE A 352 0.79 13.82 13.89
C PHE A 352 1.94 12.99 13.34
N LEU A 353 1.89 11.68 13.54
CA LEU A 353 2.95 10.78 13.13
C LEU A 353 3.05 10.62 11.61
N PHE A 354 1.91 10.48 10.92
CA PHE A 354 1.85 10.02 9.53
C PHE A 354 0.89 10.82 8.63
N GLY A 355 0.38 11.95 9.09
CA GLY A 355 -0.59 12.76 8.30
C GLY A 355 0.05 13.45 7.11
N ILE A 356 -0.76 13.78 6.09
CA ILE A 356 -0.31 14.50 4.89
C ILE A 356 0.13 15.93 5.24
N HIS A 357 -0.54 16.55 6.21
CA HIS A 357 -0.30 17.94 6.56
C HIS A 357 0.70 18.05 7.71
N ARG A 358 1.79 18.78 7.46
CA ARG A 358 2.73 19.15 8.50
C ARG A 358 2.05 20.09 9.50
N GLN A 359 1.90 19.65 10.73
CA GLN A 359 1.39 20.46 11.83
C GLN A 359 2.54 20.72 12.81
N LYS A 360 2.60 21.94 13.34
CA LYS A 360 3.57 22.32 14.37
C LYS A 360 2.99 22.02 15.75
N TYR A 361 3.19 20.83 16.24
CA TYR A 361 2.71 20.41 17.56
C TYR A 361 3.71 20.71 18.68
N ILE A 362 5.00 20.63 18.37
CA ILE A 362 6.10 20.74 19.36
C ILE A 362 6.54 22.20 19.47
N GLY A 363 6.59 22.91 18.35
CA GLY A 363 7.00 24.32 18.28
C GLY A 363 8.50 24.54 18.21
N ASP A 364 9.29 23.50 17.93
CA ASP A 364 10.73 23.56 17.72
C ASP A 364 11.18 22.72 16.51
N GLU A 365 12.51 22.56 16.35
CA GLU A 365 13.09 21.85 15.19
C GLU A 365 12.69 20.36 15.11
N ARG A 366 12.23 19.74 16.21
CA ARG A 366 11.73 18.34 16.23
C ARG A 366 10.44 18.18 15.42
N ASP A 367 9.71 19.26 15.15
CA ASP A 367 8.59 19.25 14.20
C ASP A 367 9.00 18.79 12.78
N LEU A 368 10.31 18.87 12.42
CA LEU A 368 10.84 18.37 11.16
C LEU A 368 10.86 16.84 11.06
N TRP A 369 10.78 16.12 12.19
CA TRP A 369 10.68 14.67 12.17
C TRP A 369 9.39 14.20 11.53
N PHE A 370 8.32 14.98 11.63
CA PHE A 370 6.97 14.60 11.23
C PHE A 370 6.45 15.45 10.05
N PRO A 371 5.50 14.93 9.28
CA PRO A 371 5.03 13.54 9.34
C PRO A 371 6.11 12.55 8.91
N LEU A 372 6.02 11.34 9.41
CA LEU A 372 6.82 10.20 8.94
C LEU A 372 6.23 9.70 7.62
N PRO A 373 7.06 9.29 6.65
CA PRO A 373 6.57 8.68 5.44
C PRO A 373 5.86 7.37 5.77
N LEU A 374 4.68 7.18 5.20
CA LEU A 374 3.93 5.93 5.29
C LEU A 374 3.18 5.70 3.98
N TYR A 375 3.56 4.65 3.30
CA TYR A 375 2.94 4.19 2.07
C TYR A 375 3.07 2.68 2.01
N ILE A 376 2.09 1.99 1.48
CA ILE A 376 2.18 0.57 1.18
C ILE A 376 1.66 0.42 -0.24
N PRO A 377 2.50 -0.07 -1.19
CA PRO A 377 2.09 -0.24 -2.57
C PRO A 377 0.99 -1.30 -2.69
N TYR A 378 0.18 -1.19 -3.74
CA TYR A 378 -0.91 -2.10 -4.05
C TYR A 378 -0.44 -3.50 -4.47
#